data_01aeac37a33f0c5a736a452e7f1275ff
#
_entry.id   01aeac37a33f0c5a736a452e7f1275ff
#
_cell.length_a   1.000
_cell.length_b   1.000
_cell.length_c   1.000
_cell.angle_alpha   90.00
_cell.angle_beta   90.00
_cell.angle_gamma   90.00
#
_symmetry.space_group_name_H-M   'P 1'
#
loop_
_entity.id
_entity.type
_entity.pdbx_description
1 polymer ?
#
loop_
_entity_poly.entity_id
_entity_poly.type
_entity_poly.pdbx_seq_one_letter_code
_entity_poly.pdbx_strand_id
1 'polypeptide(L)'
;KNDFELLVTTRCEVKQYASIKIKEIASEKDLLQLFASHCPYSDDDTETVKQIIREVHSHTLTVVLSALSLAAGNLEPDELLHELKMCGLNVTDSEDMELYKDGDYHYGLMIEHLRILMQISRLNSSQTDILKNLSILPVSGVYKNHFRNWLQLASLHDVNYLARYGFITDDIENKKINLHPLIQEIIYEELNPCISNCQTLVNSLHSICLMHGLEVRKPDNTIQAMISVVENIINDISACYLLFLQDMFPYLEKYSVRDYMSKLADRISYLMEQEHIDSVCDRALLLDYKAELSYIRKDYDVAVKKREKAIHLLENEDDTMNTMNQKRYINLLSNLYNNLSNVYLALKKTDKATEALHKAFEIRISYADTGIIETHDMLQQMLNLVNMLILAGDLELARLVLNQYDALVTDNEGYNTLDYGCCRLASGIIALKEGKPVEAEKNLLAAESIINAAMDTSDSDLASSDTAVSAFDNYVSKNNYLKSVYGYLNNLYARWHKPEKALEYKEKWLNAKNEQNKNITHRNA
;
A
#
# COMPACT_ATOMS: atom_id res chain seq x y z
N LYS A 1 -4.49 15.32 -31.67
CA LYS A 1 -5.80 14.64 -31.48
C LYS A 1 -5.51 13.19 -31.21
N ASN A 2 -5.80 12.74 -30.03
CA ASN A 2 -5.73 11.31 -29.70
C ASN A 2 -7.10 10.74 -30.08
N ASP A 3 -7.15 9.92 -31.12
CA ASP A 3 -8.35 9.20 -31.53
C ASP A 3 -8.47 7.96 -30.59
N PHE A 4 -9.14 8.13 -29.46
CA PHE A 4 -9.55 7.01 -28.61
C PHE A 4 -11.07 7.07 -28.40
N GLU A 5 -11.69 5.91 -28.41
CA GLU A 5 -13.09 5.73 -28.01
C GLU A 5 -13.12 5.37 -26.53
N LEU A 6 -13.92 6.07 -25.74
CA LEU A 6 -14.11 5.81 -24.32
C LEU A 6 -15.47 5.18 -24.10
N LEU A 7 -15.51 3.94 -23.60
CA LEU A 7 -16.71 3.28 -23.10
C LEU A 7 -16.73 3.39 -21.58
N VAL A 8 -17.78 4.00 -21.03
CA VAL A 8 -17.98 4.15 -19.59
C VAL A 8 -19.23 3.37 -19.20
N THR A 9 -19.10 2.47 -18.22
CA THR A 9 -20.26 1.83 -17.58
C THR A 9 -20.64 2.61 -16.33
N THR A 10 -21.93 2.94 -16.19
CA THR A 10 -22.44 3.70 -15.04
C THR A 10 -23.85 3.21 -14.69
N ARG A 11 -24.23 3.27 -13.41
CA ARG A 11 -25.60 3.03 -12.94
C ARG A 11 -26.46 4.30 -13.02
N CYS A 12 -25.84 5.47 -13.18
CA CYS A 12 -26.53 6.76 -13.27
C CYS A 12 -26.69 7.17 -14.72
N GLU A 13 -27.84 7.77 -15.07
CA GLU A 13 -28.08 8.32 -16.40
C GLU A 13 -27.21 9.58 -16.60
N VAL A 14 -26.34 9.54 -17.60
CA VAL A 14 -25.46 10.67 -17.96
C VAL A 14 -26.05 11.36 -19.18
N LYS A 15 -26.79 12.44 -18.96
CA LYS A 15 -27.56 13.15 -20.03
C LYS A 15 -26.73 13.77 -21.14
N GLN A 16 -25.41 13.85 -20.99
CA GLN A 16 -24.52 14.56 -21.95
C GLN A 16 -23.89 13.63 -23.01
N TYR A 17 -24.03 12.32 -22.89
CA TYR A 17 -23.42 11.33 -23.78
C TYR A 17 -24.46 10.35 -24.33
N ALA A 18 -24.16 9.80 -25.51
CA ALA A 18 -24.96 8.69 -26.03
C ALA A 18 -24.86 7.50 -25.10
N SER A 19 -25.97 7.03 -24.56
CA SER A 19 -26.02 5.92 -23.63
C SER A 19 -26.77 4.72 -24.22
N ILE A 20 -26.24 3.52 -23.99
CA ILE A 20 -26.91 2.26 -24.27
C ILE A 20 -27.39 1.71 -22.92
N LYS A 21 -28.68 1.68 -22.71
CA LYS A 21 -29.27 1.08 -21.51
C LYS A 21 -29.28 -0.44 -21.65
N ILE A 22 -28.47 -1.13 -20.85
CA ILE A 22 -28.52 -2.59 -20.74
C ILE A 22 -29.77 -2.93 -19.94
N LYS A 23 -30.68 -3.66 -20.56
CA LYS A 23 -31.91 -4.15 -19.92
C LYS A 23 -31.70 -5.57 -19.42
N GLU A 24 -32.51 -5.95 -18.45
CA GLU A 24 -32.60 -7.34 -18.00
C GLU A 24 -33.02 -8.28 -19.15
N ILE A 25 -32.67 -9.55 -19.03
CA ILE A 25 -33.07 -10.57 -20.00
C ILE A 25 -34.57 -10.78 -19.88
N ALA A 26 -35.34 -10.29 -20.85
CA ALA A 26 -36.80 -10.39 -20.84
C ALA A 26 -37.34 -11.73 -21.40
N SER A 27 -36.52 -12.50 -22.08
CA SER A 27 -36.91 -13.77 -22.72
C SER A 27 -36.82 -14.93 -21.73
N GLU A 28 -37.95 -15.53 -21.39
CA GLU A 28 -37.98 -16.74 -20.55
C GLU A 28 -37.12 -17.87 -21.14
N LYS A 29 -37.06 -17.98 -22.46
CA LYS A 29 -36.23 -18.96 -23.14
C LYS A 29 -34.74 -18.73 -22.87
N ASP A 30 -34.29 -17.48 -22.90
CA ASP A 30 -32.88 -17.14 -22.68
C ASP A 30 -32.50 -17.31 -21.20
N LEU A 31 -33.45 -17.04 -20.27
CA LEU A 31 -33.25 -17.30 -18.84
C LEU A 31 -33.20 -18.80 -18.54
N LEU A 32 -34.02 -19.62 -19.19
CA LEU A 32 -33.93 -21.09 -19.09
C LEU A 32 -32.59 -21.60 -19.63
N GLN A 33 -32.12 -21.05 -20.73
CA GLN A 33 -30.79 -21.39 -21.29
C GLN A 33 -29.66 -20.96 -20.37
N LEU A 34 -29.75 -19.78 -19.76
CA LEU A 34 -28.81 -19.31 -18.74
C LEU A 34 -28.80 -20.26 -17.54
N PHE A 35 -29.96 -20.63 -17.01
CA PHE A 35 -30.10 -21.59 -15.91
C PHE A 35 -29.45 -22.93 -16.27
N ALA A 36 -29.82 -23.50 -17.42
CA ALA A 36 -29.31 -24.79 -17.90
C ALA A 36 -27.79 -24.79 -18.14
N SER A 37 -27.18 -23.63 -18.45
CA SER A 37 -25.74 -23.51 -18.59
C SER A 37 -24.96 -23.71 -17.27
N HIS A 38 -25.62 -23.49 -16.14
CA HIS A 38 -25.04 -23.68 -14.81
C HIS A 38 -25.54 -24.95 -14.10
N CYS A 39 -26.78 -25.35 -14.33
CA CYS A 39 -27.38 -26.57 -13.81
C CYS A 39 -28.25 -27.23 -14.89
N PRO A 40 -27.74 -28.26 -15.58
CA PRO A 40 -28.61 -29.09 -16.44
C PRO A 40 -29.73 -29.75 -15.61
N TYR A 41 -30.95 -29.70 -16.07
CA TYR A 41 -32.12 -30.26 -15.41
C TYR A 41 -32.90 -31.18 -16.37
N SER A 42 -33.77 -32.04 -15.81
CA SER A 42 -34.60 -32.96 -16.59
C SER A 42 -35.79 -32.25 -17.24
N ASP A 43 -36.41 -32.87 -18.25
CA ASP A 43 -37.65 -32.35 -18.85
C ASP A 43 -38.78 -32.26 -17.80
N ASP A 44 -38.81 -33.16 -16.82
CA ASP A 44 -39.78 -33.19 -15.73
C ASP A 44 -39.68 -31.98 -14.80
N ASP A 45 -38.45 -31.44 -14.62
CA ASP A 45 -38.17 -30.29 -13.75
C ASP A 45 -38.40 -28.95 -14.46
N THR A 46 -38.63 -28.93 -15.78
CA THR A 46 -38.73 -27.71 -16.58
C THR A 46 -39.76 -26.71 -16.03
N GLU A 47 -40.90 -27.17 -15.58
CA GLU A 47 -41.93 -26.26 -15.05
C GLU A 47 -41.57 -25.72 -13.66
N THR A 48 -40.94 -26.53 -12.81
CA THR A 48 -40.39 -26.09 -11.51
C THR A 48 -39.29 -25.04 -11.70
N VAL A 49 -38.39 -25.26 -12.65
CA VAL A 49 -37.33 -24.28 -12.99
C VAL A 49 -37.93 -22.96 -13.49
N LYS A 50 -38.98 -22.99 -14.34
CA LYS A 50 -39.68 -21.77 -14.75
C LYS A 50 -40.31 -21.04 -13.57
N GLN A 51 -40.89 -21.77 -12.61
CA GLN A 51 -41.44 -21.16 -11.40
C GLN A 51 -40.34 -20.54 -10.55
N ILE A 52 -39.18 -21.19 -10.37
CA ILE A 52 -38.02 -20.62 -9.70
C ILE A 52 -37.61 -19.31 -10.35
N ILE A 53 -37.44 -19.29 -11.70
CA ILE A 53 -37.05 -18.08 -12.44
C ILE A 53 -38.06 -16.94 -12.23
N ARG A 54 -39.36 -17.24 -12.20
CA ARG A 54 -40.41 -16.24 -11.95
C ARG A 54 -40.38 -15.74 -10.51
N GLU A 55 -40.17 -16.63 -9.54
CA GLU A 55 -40.10 -16.29 -8.12
C GLU A 55 -38.94 -15.33 -7.84
N VAL A 56 -37.78 -15.57 -8.43
CA VAL A 56 -36.62 -14.67 -8.32
C VAL A 56 -36.69 -13.46 -9.28
N HIS A 57 -37.89 -13.12 -9.75
CA HIS A 57 -38.20 -11.96 -10.60
C HIS A 57 -37.37 -11.86 -11.89
N SER A 58 -36.93 -13.00 -12.43
CA SER A 58 -36.11 -13.06 -13.66
C SER A 58 -34.78 -12.30 -13.59
N HIS A 59 -34.32 -11.92 -12.39
CA HIS A 59 -33.07 -11.23 -12.23
C HIS A 59 -31.91 -12.18 -12.51
N THR A 60 -31.03 -11.81 -13.43
CA THR A 60 -29.96 -12.70 -13.94
C THR A 60 -29.06 -13.29 -12.86
N LEU A 61 -28.66 -12.48 -11.86
CA LEU A 61 -27.82 -12.97 -10.76
C LEU A 61 -28.55 -14.02 -9.93
N THR A 62 -29.79 -13.77 -9.54
CA THR A 62 -30.57 -14.72 -8.73
C THR A 62 -30.89 -16.01 -9.50
N VAL A 63 -31.12 -15.91 -10.81
CA VAL A 63 -31.29 -17.08 -11.69
C VAL A 63 -29.99 -17.93 -11.72
N VAL A 64 -28.85 -17.31 -11.88
CA VAL A 64 -27.55 -18.00 -11.87
C VAL A 64 -27.28 -18.66 -10.51
N LEU A 65 -27.49 -17.94 -9.42
CA LEU A 65 -27.30 -18.47 -8.07
C LEU A 65 -28.26 -19.61 -7.74
N SER A 66 -29.53 -19.53 -8.19
CA SER A 66 -30.49 -20.62 -8.08
C SER A 66 -29.98 -21.87 -8.79
N ALA A 67 -29.50 -21.73 -10.01
CA ALA A 67 -28.91 -22.83 -10.76
C ALA A 67 -27.68 -23.43 -10.08
N LEU A 68 -26.76 -22.58 -9.59
CA LEU A 68 -25.56 -23.02 -8.89
C LEU A 68 -25.89 -23.71 -7.56
N SER A 69 -26.91 -23.26 -6.83
CA SER A 69 -27.38 -23.90 -5.59
C SER A 69 -27.90 -25.31 -5.83
N LEU A 70 -28.63 -25.54 -6.93
CA LEU A 70 -29.07 -26.87 -7.33
C LEU A 70 -27.93 -27.74 -7.85
N ALA A 71 -27.01 -27.16 -8.67
CA ALA A 71 -25.84 -27.87 -9.16
C ALA A 71 -24.91 -28.33 -8.02
N ALA A 72 -24.96 -27.66 -6.88
CA ALA A 72 -24.28 -28.03 -5.66
C ALA A 72 -24.83 -29.32 -5.02
N GLY A 73 -26.05 -29.75 -5.40
CA GLY A 73 -26.70 -30.94 -4.87
C GLY A 73 -27.19 -30.82 -3.43
N ASN A 74 -27.36 -29.59 -2.92
CA ASN A 74 -27.80 -29.32 -1.55
C ASN A 74 -29.35 -29.33 -1.44
N LEU A 75 -30.05 -29.08 -2.54
CA LEU A 75 -31.51 -29.00 -2.64
C LEU A 75 -31.96 -29.60 -3.96
N GLU A 76 -33.18 -30.19 -3.94
CA GLU A 76 -33.91 -30.53 -5.15
C GLU A 76 -34.68 -29.29 -5.66
N PRO A 77 -35.05 -29.23 -6.99
CA PRO A 77 -35.75 -28.07 -7.55
C PRO A 77 -37.03 -27.66 -6.78
N ASP A 78 -37.83 -28.63 -6.35
CA ASP A 78 -39.07 -28.38 -5.60
C ASP A 78 -38.81 -27.85 -4.18
N GLU A 79 -37.74 -28.30 -3.54
CA GLU A 79 -37.32 -27.80 -2.21
C GLU A 79 -36.85 -26.34 -2.30
N LEU A 80 -36.03 -26.01 -3.31
CA LEU A 80 -35.58 -24.64 -3.53
C LEU A 80 -36.76 -23.70 -3.81
N LEU A 81 -37.70 -24.13 -4.68
CA LEU A 81 -38.90 -23.36 -4.97
C LEU A 81 -39.76 -23.12 -3.72
N HIS A 82 -39.85 -24.12 -2.84
CA HIS A 82 -40.59 -24.00 -1.59
C HIS A 82 -39.93 -22.97 -0.66
N GLU A 83 -38.61 -23.04 -0.47
CA GLU A 83 -37.84 -22.07 0.36
C GLU A 83 -37.98 -20.64 -0.17
N LEU A 84 -37.89 -20.42 -1.48
CA LEU A 84 -38.04 -19.11 -2.10
C LEU A 84 -39.47 -18.54 -1.91
N LYS A 85 -40.50 -19.36 -2.04
CA LYS A 85 -41.91 -18.95 -1.81
C LYS A 85 -42.18 -18.61 -0.35
N MET A 86 -41.62 -19.37 0.59
CA MET A 86 -41.76 -19.09 2.03
C MET A 86 -41.15 -17.76 2.43
N CYS A 87 -40.03 -17.38 1.80
CA CYS A 87 -39.41 -16.09 2.00
C CYS A 87 -40.30 -14.92 1.53
N GLY A 88 -40.87 -15.03 0.34
CA GLY A 88 -41.79 -14.01 -0.19
C GLY A 88 -43.00 -13.76 0.72
N LEU A 89 -43.48 -14.78 1.44
CA LEU A 89 -44.55 -14.62 2.42
C LEU A 89 -44.13 -13.89 3.69
N ASN A 90 -42.88 -14.09 4.15
CA ASN A 90 -42.34 -13.44 5.36
C ASN A 90 -42.06 -11.94 5.15
N VAL A 91 -41.69 -11.53 3.94
CA VAL A 91 -41.43 -10.11 3.61
C VAL A 91 -42.75 -9.30 3.58
N THR A 92 -43.89 -9.90 3.26
CA THR A 92 -45.19 -9.21 3.27
C THR A 92 -45.74 -8.94 4.66
N ASP A 93 -45.27 -9.67 5.69
CA ASP A 93 -45.77 -9.58 7.08
C ASP A 93 -44.84 -8.75 7.99
N SER A 94 -43.66 -8.31 7.53
CA SER A 94 -42.73 -7.54 8.34
C SER A 94 -43.05 -6.04 8.32
N GLU A 95 -43.12 -5.41 9.51
CA GLU A 95 -43.27 -3.94 9.71
C GLU A 95 -42.11 -3.13 9.09
N ASP A 96 -41.09 -3.75 8.53
CA ASP A 96 -39.93 -3.15 7.87
C ASP A 96 -40.24 -2.51 6.50
N MET A 97 -41.49 -2.50 6.05
CA MET A 97 -41.92 -1.83 4.81
C MET A 97 -41.67 -0.31 4.79
N GLU A 98 -41.39 0.32 5.94
CA GLU A 98 -41.08 1.77 5.98
C GLU A 98 -39.61 2.10 5.58
N LEU A 99 -38.71 1.14 5.53
CA LEU A 99 -37.30 1.36 5.17
C LEU A 99 -37.05 1.47 3.65
N TYR A 100 -37.99 1.03 2.83
CA TYR A 100 -37.90 1.05 1.36
C TYR A 100 -38.64 2.24 0.76
N LYS A 101 -38.21 3.45 1.08
CA LYS A 101 -38.92 4.70 0.70
C LYS A 101 -38.90 5.07 -0.79
N ASP A 102 -38.14 4.37 -1.64
CA ASP A 102 -37.98 4.73 -3.06
C ASP A 102 -38.59 3.73 -4.09
N GLY A 103 -39.63 3.00 -3.68
CA GLY A 103 -40.46 2.29 -4.66
C GLY A 103 -39.96 0.93 -5.14
N ASP A 104 -38.90 0.37 -4.59
CA ASP A 104 -38.34 -0.92 -5.00
C ASP A 104 -38.68 -2.06 -4.00
N TYR A 105 -39.95 -2.38 -3.89
CA TYR A 105 -40.41 -3.63 -3.26
C TYR A 105 -39.68 -4.87 -3.83
N HIS A 106 -39.37 -4.85 -5.13
CA HIS A 106 -38.58 -5.88 -5.80
C HIS A 106 -37.16 -6.02 -5.29
N TYR A 107 -36.51 -4.92 -4.84
CA TYR A 107 -35.14 -4.95 -4.35
C TYR A 107 -35.01 -5.68 -3.01
N GLY A 108 -35.93 -5.40 -2.06
CA GLY A 108 -35.95 -6.06 -0.76
C GLY A 108 -36.17 -7.57 -0.88
N LEU A 109 -37.13 -7.97 -1.70
CA LEU A 109 -37.41 -9.37 -1.96
C LEU A 109 -36.24 -10.11 -2.64
N MET A 110 -35.54 -9.43 -3.55
CA MET A 110 -34.34 -9.97 -4.19
C MET A 110 -33.23 -10.22 -3.17
N ILE A 111 -33.00 -9.32 -2.21
CA ILE A 111 -32.00 -9.51 -1.15
C ILE A 111 -32.35 -10.73 -0.29
N GLU A 112 -33.60 -10.88 0.10
CA GLU A 112 -34.04 -12.05 0.87
C GLU A 112 -33.87 -13.37 0.07
N HIS A 113 -34.20 -13.37 -1.21
CA HIS A 113 -33.90 -14.52 -2.07
C HIS A 113 -32.39 -14.81 -2.16
N LEU A 114 -31.57 -13.78 -2.26
CA LEU A 114 -30.11 -13.95 -2.24
C LEU A 114 -29.63 -14.53 -0.90
N ARG A 115 -30.17 -14.09 0.23
CA ARG A 115 -29.85 -14.64 1.57
C ARG A 115 -30.15 -16.14 1.65
N ILE A 116 -31.32 -16.57 1.15
CA ILE A 116 -31.68 -17.99 1.11
C ILE A 116 -30.72 -18.77 0.22
N LEU A 117 -30.52 -18.29 -1.01
CA LEU A 117 -29.63 -18.94 -1.97
C LEU A 117 -28.19 -19.08 -1.45
N MET A 118 -27.73 -18.10 -0.70
CA MET A 118 -26.40 -18.12 -0.11
C MET A 118 -26.29 -19.09 1.07
N GLN A 119 -27.38 -19.39 1.78
CA GLN A 119 -27.39 -20.33 2.91
C GLN A 119 -26.16 -20.17 3.83
N ILE A 120 -25.85 -18.92 4.18
CA ILE A 120 -24.61 -18.57 4.92
C ILE A 120 -24.46 -19.43 6.20
N SER A 121 -25.60 -19.80 6.83
CA SER A 121 -25.60 -20.66 8.02
C SER A 121 -25.07 -22.08 7.79
N ARG A 122 -24.97 -22.55 6.54
CA ARG A 122 -24.42 -23.87 6.18
C ARG A 122 -22.94 -23.84 5.82
N LEU A 123 -22.33 -22.66 5.75
CA LEU A 123 -20.90 -22.52 5.50
C LEU A 123 -20.09 -22.89 6.75
N ASN A 124 -18.94 -23.51 6.55
CA ASN A 124 -18.02 -23.74 7.65
C ASN A 124 -17.30 -22.42 8.07
N SER A 125 -16.62 -22.45 9.20
CA SER A 125 -15.95 -21.26 9.76
C SER A 125 -14.90 -20.68 8.83
N SER A 126 -14.13 -21.49 8.10
CA SER A 126 -13.13 -21.05 7.12
C SER A 126 -13.79 -20.33 5.94
N GLN A 127 -14.87 -20.87 5.40
CA GLN A 127 -15.63 -20.27 4.30
C GLN A 127 -16.28 -18.95 4.72
N THR A 128 -16.87 -18.91 5.91
CA THR A 128 -17.43 -17.68 6.49
C THR A 128 -16.37 -16.60 6.68
N ASP A 129 -15.20 -16.98 7.18
CA ASP A 129 -14.08 -16.05 7.38
C ASP A 129 -13.54 -15.51 6.06
N ILE A 130 -13.44 -16.34 5.02
CA ILE A 130 -13.07 -15.92 3.67
C ILE A 130 -14.05 -14.87 3.13
N LEU A 131 -15.35 -15.13 3.19
CA LEU A 131 -16.38 -14.21 2.69
C LEU A 131 -16.38 -12.89 3.46
N LYS A 132 -16.29 -12.95 4.80
CA LYS A 132 -16.21 -11.78 5.67
C LYS A 132 -15.03 -10.88 5.29
N ASN A 133 -13.84 -11.44 5.12
CA ASN A 133 -12.66 -10.67 4.73
C ASN A 133 -12.75 -10.13 3.29
N LEU A 134 -13.38 -10.86 2.37
CA LEU A 134 -13.61 -10.36 1.00
C LEU A 134 -14.63 -9.21 0.97
N SER A 135 -15.58 -9.16 1.90
CA SER A 135 -16.62 -8.11 1.89
C SER A 135 -16.08 -6.71 2.17
N ILE A 136 -14.90 -6.59 2.77
CA ILE A 136 -14.24 -5.32 3.03
C ILE A 136 -13.14 -4.99 2.01
N LEU A 137 -12.95 -5.82 0.99
CA LEU A 137 -11.96 -5.65 -0.06
C LEU A 137 -12.58 -5.01 -1.31
N PRO A 138 -11.76 -4.49 -2.26
CA PRO A 138 -12.27 -3.79 -3.43
C PRO A 138 -13.20 -4.66 -4.30
N VAL A 139 -14.31 -4.08 -4.74
CA VAL A 139 -15.23 -4.71 -5.72
C VAL A 139 -14.52 -5.07 -7.03
N SER A 140 -13.47 -4.32 -7.40
CA SER A 140 -12.63 -4.62 -8.58
C SER A 140 -11.79 -5.89 -8.42
N GLY A 141 -11.85 -6.52 -7.25
CA GLY A 141 -11.17 -7.76 -6.93
C GLY A 141 -9.72 -7.60 -6.49
N VAL A 142 -9.22 -8.65 -5.85
CA VAL A 142 -7.85 -8.78 -5.37
C VAL A 142 -7.20 -10.02 -6.00
N TYR A 143 -5.88 -9.99 -6.17
CA TYR A 143 -5.17 -11.17 -6.68
C TYR A 143 -5.34 -12.34 -5.72
N LYS A 144 -5.75 -13.49 -6.27
CA LYS A 144 -6.05 -14.72 -5.52
C LYS A 144 -4.90 -15.18 -4.63
N ASN A 145 -3.65 -15.07 -5.12
CA ASN A 145 -2.46 -15.41 -4.35
C ASN A 145 -2.17 -14.40 -3.24
N HIS A 146 -2.40 -13.09 -3.47
CA HIS A 146 -2.25 -12.09 -2.42
C HIS A 146 -3.26 -12.33 -1.30
N PHE A 147 -4.51 -12.57 -1.65
CA PHE A 147 -5.57 -12.88 -0.69
C PHE A 147 -5.24 -14.13 0.15
N ARG A 148 -4.77 -15.21 -0.51
CA ARG A 148 -4.28 -16.40 0.19
C ARG A 148 -3.21 -16.07 1.22
N ASN A 149 -2.22 -15.26 0.85
CA ASN A 149 -1.11 -14.89 1.72
C ASN A 149 -1.58 -13.99 2.86
N TRP A 150 -2.44 -13.00 2.58
CA TRP A 150 -2.97 -12.08 3.61
C TRP A 150 -3.80 -12.81 4.67
N LEU A 151 -4.57 -13.82 4.29
CA LEU A 151 -5.33 -14.65 5.23
C LEU A 151 -4.55 -15.87 5.73
N GLN A 152 -3.31 -16.07 5.29
CA GLN A 152 -2.46 -17.20 5.66
C GLN A 152 -3.15 -18.57 5.40
N LEU A 153 -3.92 -18.67 4.30
CA LEU A 153 -4.65 -19.87 3.96
C LEU A 153 -3.70 -21.00 3.56
N ALA A 154 -3.82 -22.16 4.17
CA ALA A 154 -3.04 -23.34 3.83
C ALA A 154 -3.27 -23.80 2.38
N SER A 155 -4.50 -23.65 1.87
CA SER A 155 -4.89 -23.98 0.51
C SER A 155 -5.97 -23.04 -0.02
N LEU A 156 -6.20 -23.09 -1.34
CA LEU A 156 -7.31 -22.37 -1.99
C LEU A 156 -8.58 -23.22 -2.12
N HIS A 157 -8.68 -24.34 -1.39
CA HIS A 157 -9.81 -25.27 -1.49
C HIS A 157 -11.14 -24.56 -1.21
N ASP A 158 -11.25 -23.87 -0.08
CA ASP A 158 -12.48 -23.17 0.31
C ASP A 158 -12.79 -21.98 -0.60
N VAL A 159 -11.78 -21.26 -1.09
CA VAL A 159 -11.96 -20.19 -2.09
C VAL A 159 -12.54 -20.76 -3.39
N ASN A 160 -12.00 -21.90 -3.88
CA ASN A 160 -12.49 -22.56 -5.08
C ASN A 160 -13.89 -23.15 -4.86
N TYR A 161 -14.18 -23.68 -3.66
CA TYR A 161 -15.52 -24.11 -3.26
C TYR A 161 -16.51 -22.96 -3.39
N LEU A 162 -16.24 -21.83 -2.73
CA LEU A 162 -17.10 -20.64 -2.76
C LEU A 162 -17.28 -20.07 -4.18
N ALA A 163 -16.26 -20.14 -5.02
CA ALA A 163 -16.36 -19.74 -6.42
C ALA A 163 -17.30 -20.68 -7.22
N ARG A 164 -17.20 -21.99 -6.98
CA ARG A 164 -18.10 -22.98 -7.64
C ARG A 164 -19.57 -22.75 -7.30
N TYR A 165 -19.84 -22.32 -6.09
CA TYR A 165 -21.21 -22.07 -5.62
C TYR A 165 -21.68 -20.63 -5.88
N GLY A 166 -20.92 -19.83 -6.63
CA GLY A 166 -21.29 -18.49 -7.04
C GLY A 166 -21.15 -17.39 -5.98
N PHE A 167 -20.63 -17.71 -4.78
CA PHE A 167 -20.35 -16.69 -3.78
C PHE A 167 -19.23 -15.75 -4.22
N ILE A 168 -18.19 -16.30 -4.83
CA ILE A 168 -17.00 -15.60 -5.29
C ILE A 168 -16.95 -15.63 -6.81
N THR A 169 -16.71 -14.50 -7.44
CA THR A 169 -16.32 -14.42 -8.84
C THR A 169 -14.82 -14.70 -8.95
N ASP A 170 -14.43 -15.73 -9.70
CA ASP A 170 -13.03 -16.09 -9.98
C ASP A 170 -12.69 -15.67 -11.42
N ASP A 171 -12.05 -14.52 -11.57
CA ASP A 171 -11.54 -14.02 -12.85
C ASP A 171 -10.20 -14.71 -13.16
N ILE A 172 -10.28 -15.81 -13.90
CA ILE A 172 -9.12 -16.64 -14.25
C ILE A 172 -8.11 -15.88 -15.12
N GLU A 173 -8.59 -15.00 -16.02
CA GLU A 173 -7.73 -14.23 -16.94
C GLU A 173 -6.86 -13.23 -16.17
N ASN A 174 -7.46 -12.48 -15.25
CA ASN A 174 -6.77 -11.50 -14.42
C ASN A 174 -6.23 -12.08 -13.10
N LYS A 175 -6.49 -13.36 -12.81
CA LYS A 175 -6.12 -14.06 -11.56
C LYS A 175 -6.65 -13.37 -10.31
N LYS A 176 -7.83 -12.76 -10.41
CA LYS A 176 -8.48 -12.01 -9.33
C LYS A 176 -9.73 -12.73 -8.82
N ILE A 177 -10.04 -12.46 -7.57
CA ILE A 177 -11.28 -12.86 -6.93
C ILE A 177 -11.98 -11.64 -6.35
N ASN A 178 -13.30 -11.63 -6.41
CA ASN A 178 -14.14 -10.60 -5.80
C ASN A 178 -15.53 -11.16 -5.47
N LEU A 179 -16.29 -10.39 -4.72
CA LEU A 179 -17.72 -10.61 -4.51
C LEU A 179 -18.50 -9.74 -5.50
N HIS A 180 -19.65 -10.26 -5.95
CA HIS A 180 -20.61 -9.39 -6.61
C HIS A 180 -21.09 -8.31 -5.61
N PRO A 181 -21.28 -7.04 -6.02
CA PRO A 181 -21.63 -5.95 -5.09
C PRO A 181 -22.80 -6.26 -4.15
N LEU A 182 -23.87 -6.88 -4.63
CA LEU A 182 -25.03 -7.26 -3.81
C LEU A 182 -24.68 -8.36 -2.80
N ILE A 183 -23.86 -9.34 -3.22
CA ILE A 183 -23.38 -10.39 -2.31
C ILE A 183 -22.46 -9.78 -1.25
N GLN A 184 -21.61 -8.83 -1.64
CA GLN A 184 -20.72 -8.11 -0.74
C GLN A 184 -21.50 -7.37 0.34
N GLU A 185 -22.57 -6.67 -0.04
CA GLU A 185 -23.47 -5.95 0.86
C GLU A 185 -24.13 -6.88 1.88
N ILE A 186 -24.73 -7.97 1.43
CA ILE A 186 -25.37 -8.97 2.31
C ILE A 186 -24.36 -9.58 3.29
N ILE A 187 -23.20 -9.99 2.80
CA ILE A 187 -22.15 -10.58 3.64
C ILE A 187 -21.64 -9.56 4.67
N TYR A 188 -21.49 -8.29 4.25
CA TYR A 188 -21.07 -7.22 5.13
C TYR A 188 -22.08 -7.01 6.27
N GLU A 189 -23.37 -6.98 5.97
CA GLU A 189 -24.44 -6.84 6.96
C GLU A 189 -24.52 -8.05 7.90
N GLU A 190 -24.52 -9.27 7.36
CA GLU A 190 -24.69 -10.51 8.12
C GLU A 190 -23.48 -10.84 9.02
N LEU A 191 -22.25 -10.64 8.51
CA LEU A 191 -21.02 -11.04 9.20
C LEU A 191 -20.36 -9.89 9.96
N ASN A 192 -20.85 -8.67 9.80
CA ASN A 192 -20.42 -7.46 10.49
C ASN A 192 -18.88 -7.37 10.67
N PRO A 193 -18.11 -7.25 9.56
CA PRO A 193 -16.66 -7.23 9.60
C PRO A 193 -16.14 -6.02 10.39
N CYS A 194 -15.18 -6.28 11.26
CA CYS A 194 -14.49 -5.29 12.08
C CYS A 194 -13.02 -5.68 12.25
N ILE A 195 -12.20 -4.81 12.83
CA ILE A 195 -10.77 -5.09 13.02
C ILE A 195 -10.54 -6.38 13.81
N SER A 196 -11.32 -6.61 14.86
CA SER A 196 -11.13 -7.77 15.75
C SER A 196 -11.44 -9.11 15.07
N ASN A 197 -12.43 -9.16 14.16
CA ASN A 197 -12.82 -10.40 13.47
C ASN A 197 -12.22 -10.55 12.07
N CYS A 198 -11.50 -9.51 11.56
CA CYS A 198 -10.69 -9.52 10.34
C CYS A 198 -9.19 -9.34 10.64
N GLN A 199 -8.76 -9.65 11.87
CA GLN A 199 -7.43 -9.34 12.38
C GLN A 199 -6.30 -9.92 11.53
N THR A 200 -6.45 -11.14 11.00
CA THR A 200 -5.43 -11.79 10.17
C THR A 200 -5.15 -10.98 8.90
N LEU A 201 -6.19 -10.51 8.21
CA LEU A 201 -6.07 -9.65 7.03
C LEU A 201 -5.40 -8.33 7.40
N VAL A 202 -5.91 -7.66 8.43
CA VAL A 202 -5.42 -6.32 8.84
C VAL A 202 -3.97 -6.40 9.29
N ASN A 203 -3.59 -7.40 10.10
CA ASN A 203 -2.21 -7.60 10.53
C ASN A 203 -1.27 -7.88 9.35
N SER A 204 -1.72 -8.66 8.36
CA SER A 204 -0.92 -8.92 7.17
C SER A 204 -0.73 -7.65 6.32
N LEU A 205 -1.76 -6.85 6.13
CA LEU A 205 -1.66 -5.55 5.45
C LEU A 205 -0.80 -4.55 6.23
N HIS A 206 -0.93 -4.52 7.56
CA HIS A 206 -0.10 -3.69 8.44
C HIS A 206 1.38 -4.10 8.37
N SER A 207 1.68 -5.40 8.39
CA SER A 207 3.04 -5.90 8.24
C SER A 207 3.68 -5.45 6.91
N ILE A 208 2.89 -5.37 5.83
CA ILE A 208 3.36 -4.84 4.55
C ILE A 208 3.71 -3.34 4.66
N CYS A 209 2.95 -2.56 5.42
CA CYS A 209 3.31 -1.15 5.68
C CYS A 209 4.66 -1.02 6.40
N LEU A 210 4.95 -1.94 7.32
CA LEU A 210 6.19 -1.96 8.11
C LEU A 210 7.41 -2.49 7.34
N MET A 211 7.19 -3.31 6.30
CA MET A 211 8.26 -3.82 5.43
C MET A 211 8.75 -2.70 4.49
N HIS A 212 9.42 -1.70 5.04
CA HIS A 212 10.01 -0.61 4.27
C HIS A 212 11.11 -1.15 3.36
N GLY A 213 10.97 -0.96 2.07
CA GLY A 213 12.04 -1.19 1.12
C GLY A 213 11.83 -2.35 0.15
N LEU A 214 10.96 -3.28 0.40
CA LEU A 214 10.95 -4.57 -0.25
C LEU A 214 10.12 -4.69 -1.56
N GLU A 215 9.26 -3.73 -1.91
CA GLU A 215 8.44 -3.83 -3.12
C GLU A 215 8.93 -2.96 -4.28
N VAL A 216 9.21 -3.63 -5.37
CA VAL A 216 9.79 -3.09 -6.61
C VAL A 216 8.80 -2.33 -7.47
N ARG A 217 7.57 -2.78 -7.50
CA ARG A 217 6.49 -2.19 -8.28
C ARG A 217 5.47 -1.56 -7.35
N LYS A 218 4.82 -0.49 -7.82
CA LYS A 218 3.69 0.08 -7.10
C LYS A 218 2.68 -1.04 -6.83
N PRO A 219 2.41 -1.39 -5.57
CA PRO A 219 1.54 -2.51 -5.25
C PRO A 219 0.08 -2.07 -5.29
N ASP A 220 -0.39 -1.66 -6.49
CA ASP A 220 -1.72 -1.04 -6.67
C ASP A 220 -2.84 -1.87 -6.06
N ASN A 221 -2.78 -3.19 -6.18
CA ASN A 221 -3.80 -4.06 -5.60
C ASN A 221 -3.75 -4.08 -4.07
N THR A 222 -2.56 -4.08 -3.47
CA THR A 222 -2.38 -4.01 -2.00
C THR A 222 -2.81 -2.64 -1.46
N ILE A 223 -2.44 -1.56 -2.13
CA ILE A 223 -2.86 -0.20 -1.75
C ILE A 223 -4.38 -0.07 -1.83
N GLN A 224 -5.00 -0.57 -2.89
CA GLN A 224 -6.46 -0.56 -3.02
C GLN A 224 -7.14 -1.40 -1.93
N ALA A 225 -6.56 -2.55 -1.57
CA ALA A 225 -7.06 -3.37 -0.46
C ALA A 225 -6.98 -2.61 0.87
N MET A 226 -5.86 -1.96 1.18
CA MET A 226 -5.70 -1.13 2.38
C MET A 226 -6.74 -0.01 2.43
N ILE A 227 -6.89 0.74 1.34
CA ILE A 227 -7.88 1.82 1.23
C ILE A 227 -9.29 1.28 1.45
N SER A 228 -9.64 0.16 0.82
CA SER A 228 -10.96 -0.46 0.95
C SER A 228 -11.25 -0.90 2.38
N VAL A 229 -10.27 -1.51 3.06
CA VAL A 229 -10.40 -1.86 4.49
C VAL A 229 -10.69 -0.61 5.33
N VAL A 230 -9.95 0.47 5.11
CA VAL A 230 -10.15 1.73 5.86
C VAL A 230 -11.53 2.34 5.59
N GLU A 231 -12.01 2.28 4.34
CA GLU A 231 -13.32 2.86 3.97
C GLU A 231 -14.49 2.00 4.43
N ASN A 232 -14.33 0.68 4.53
CA ASN A 232 -15.40 -0.23 4.98
C ASN A 232 -15.45 -0.41 6.50
N ILE A 233 -14.31 -0.29 7.21
CA ILE A 233 -14.27 -0.41 8.69
C ILE A 233 -14.22 0.99 9.34
N ILE A 234 -15.03 1.90 8.86
CA ILE A 234 -14.98 3.30 9.27
C ILE A 234 -15.35 3.55 10.74
N ASN A 235 -16.16 2.69 11.32
CA ASN A 235 -16.66 2.84 12.70
C ASN A 235 -15.77 2.15 13.75
N ASP A 236 -14.73 1.44 13.33
CA ASP A 236 -13.82 0.80 14.28
C ASP A 236 -12.89 1.84 14.91
N ILE A 237 -12.71 1.74 16.21
CA ILE A 237 -11.99 2.71 17.05
C ILE A 237 -10.88 2.06 17.89
N SER A 238 -10.45 0.85 17.52
CA SER A 238 -9.41 0.14 18.25
C SER A 238 -8.01 0.77 18.10
N ALA A 239 -7.18 0.62 19.14
CA ALA A 239 -5.79 1.09 19.10
C ALA A 239 -4.97 0.43 17.99
N CYS A 240 -5.22 -0.86 17.71
CA CYS A 240 -4.58 -1.57 16.60
C CYS A 240 -4.93 -0.96 15.25
N TYR A 241 -6.15 -0.46 15.09
CA TYR A 241 -6.58 0.23 13.89
C TYR A 241 -5.85 1.57 13.72
N LEU A 242 -5.70 2.34 14.79
CA LEU A 242 -4.94 3.59 14.76
C LEU A 242 -3.50 3.36 14.30
N LEU A 243 -2.82 2.35 14.84
CA LEU A 243 -1.46 2.00 14.43
C LEU A 243 -1.38 1.64 12.95
N PHE A 244 -2.31 0.83 12.45
CA PHE A 244 -2.39 0.51 11.02
C PHE A 244 -2.53 1.76 10.15
N LEU A 245 -3.40 2.72 10.53
CA LEU A 245 -3.57 3.98 9.79
C LEU A 245 -2.30 4.84 9.82
N GLN A 246 -1.64 4.91 10.97
CA GLN A 246 -0.39 5.67 11.13
C GLN A 246 0.71 5.11 10.23
N ASP A 247 0.93 3.81 10.22
CA ASP A 247 1.96 3.19 9.40
C ASP A 247 1.60 3.13 7.91
N MET A 248 0.31 3.18 7.57
CA MET A 248 -0.15 3.30 6.19
C MET A 248 0.20 4.66 5.58
N PHE A 249 0.29 5.73 6.35
CA PHE A 249 0.56 7.07 5.81
C PHE A 249 1.93 7.15 5.09
N PRO A 250 3.07 6.80 5.71
CA PRO A 250 4.37 6.80 5.02
C PRO A 250 4.42 5.77 3.87
N TYR A 251 3.67 4.68 3.97
CA TYR A 251 3.56 3.71 2.87
C TYR A 251 2.88 4.34 1.64
N LEU A 252 1.79 5.08 1.80
CA LEU A 252 1.14 5.82 0.71
C LEU A 252 2.03 6.92 0.14
N GLU A 253 2.78 7.60 0.98
CA GLU A 253 3.75 8.62 0.58
C GLU A 253 4.84 8.02 -0.33
N LYS A 254 5.44 6.91 0.08
CA LYS A 254 6.44 6.16 -0.70
C LYS A 254 5.97 5.87 -2.13
N TYR A 255 4.71 5.48 -2.29
CA TYR A 255 4.13 5.16 -3.61
C TYR A 255 3.41 6.35 -4.26
N SER A 256 3.54 7.55 -3.69
CA SER A 256 2.96 8.80 -4.22
C SER A 256 1.43 8.77 -4.37
N VAL A 257 0.72 8.07 -3.48
CA VAL A 257 -0.76 8.00 -3.46
C VAL A 257 -1.32 9.20 -2.70
N ARG A 258 -1.09 10.40 -3.24
CA ARG A 258 -1.34 11.69 -2.57
C ARG A 258 -2.80 11.98 -2.31
N ASP A 259 -3.68 11.52 -3.20
CA ASP A 259 -5.12 11.84 -3.14
C ASP A 259 -5.79 11.26 -1.90
N TYR A 260 -5.30 10.12 -1.40
CA TYR A 260 -5.86 9.47 -0.22
C TYR A 260 -5.20 9.91 1.11
N MET A 261 -3.96 10.39 1.08
CA MET A 261 -3.20 10.77 2.29
C MET A 261 -3.93 11.83 3.13
N SER A 262 -4.64 12.78 2.49
CA SER A 262 -5.41 13.80 3.23
C SER A 262 -6.57 13.17 3.99
N LYS A 263 -7.36 12.30 3.35
CA LYS A 263 -8.46 11.56 4.00
C LYS A 263 -7.95 10.70 5.16
N LEU A 264 -6.80 10.07 4.97
CA LEU A 264 -6.18 9.23 6.01
C LEU A 264 -5.76 10.06 7.23
N ALA A 265 -5.13 11.22 7.03
CA ALA A 265 -4.77 12.12 8.13
C ALA A 265 -6.01 12.66 8.88
N ASP A 266 -7.09 12.97 8.16
CA ASP A 266 -8.36 13.38 8.76
C ASP A 266 -8.99 12.23 9.56
N ARG A 267 -8.88 10.99 9.05
CA ARG A 267 -9.36 9.79 9.75
C ARG A 267 -8.58 9.52 11.03
N ILE A 268 -7.25 9.64 10.99
CA ILE A 268 -6.39 9.52 12.19
C ILE A 268 -6.80 10.57 13.23
N SER A 269 -6.99 11.83 12.79
CA SER A 269 -7.43 12.93 13.69
C SER A 269 -8.76 12.61 14.36
N TYR A 270 -9.74 12.13 13.59
CA TYR A 270 -11.05 11.75 14.09
C TYR A 270 -10.98 10.63 15.13
N LEU A 271 -10.23 9.57 14.87
CA LEU A 271 -10.07 8.45 15.82
C LEU A 271 -9.39 8.88 17.12
N MET A 272 -8.36 9.72 17.03
CA MET A 272 -7.70 10.24 18.23
C MET A 272 -8.65 11.06 19.09
N GLU A 273 -9.55 11.85 18.48
CA GLU A 273 -10.56 12.63 19.19
C GLU A 273 -11.62 11.74 19.86
N GLN A 274 -12.13 10.71 19.14
CA GLN A 274 -13.17 9.81 19.67
C GLN A 274 -12.66 8.93 20.82
N GLU A 275 -11.44 8.42 20.72
CA GLU A 275 -10.83 7.56 21.74
C GLU A 275 -10.13 8.33 22.85
N HIS A 276 -10.18 9.66 22.83
CA HIS A 276 -9.45 10.51 23.76
C HIS A 276 -7.96 10.14 23.88
N ILE A 277 -7.35 9.76 22.73
CA ILE A 277 -5.93 9.44 22.67
C ILE A 277 -5.14 10.74 22.76
N ASP A 278 -4.56 10.96 23.91
CA ASP A 278 -3.79 12.18 24.23
C ASP A 278 -2.28 11.92 24.31
N SER A 279 -1.81 10.85 23.66
CA SER A 279 -0.38 10.59 23.56
C SER A 279 0.32 11.71 22.80
N VAL A 280 1.36 12.28 23.42
CA VAL A 280 2.14 13.35 22.81
C VAL A 280 2.81 12.90 21.51
N CYS A 281 3.30 11.64 21.48
CA CYS A 281 3.85 11.05 20.26
C CYS A 281 2.81 10.97 19.13
N ASP A 282 1.56 10.58 19.41
CA ASP A 282 0.52 10.50 18.39
C ASP A 282 0.11 11.87 17.86
N ARG A 283 0.02 12.86 18.75
CA ARG A 283 -0.23 14.27 18.36
C ARG A 283 0.89 14.84 17.52
N ALA A 284 2.14 14.59 17.90
CA ALA A 284 3.30 15.05 17.16
C ALA A 284 3.38 14.37 15.78
N LEU A 285 3.12 13.07 15.70
CA LEU A 285 3.07 12.31 14.45
C LEU A 285 1.98 12.83 13.50
N LEU A 286 0.77 13.08 14.01
CA LEU A 286 -0.31 13.68 13.21
C LEU A 286 0.06 15.06 12.67
N LEU A 287 0.78 15.86 13.47
CA LEU A 287 1.26 17.17 13.01
C LEU A 287 2.30 17.02 11.90
N ASP A 288 3.20 16.01 11.96
CA ASP A 288 4.16 15.74 10.90
C ASP A 288 3.44 15.30 9.60
N TYR A 289 2.42 14.44 9.67
CA TYR A 289 1.62 14.06 8.50
C TYR A 289 0.90 15.28 7.88
N LYS A 290 0.33 16.13 8.69
CA LYS A 290 -0.28 17.41 8.22
C LYS A 290 0.77 18.39 7.68
N ALA A 291 2.00 18.34 8.16
CA ALA A 291 3.12 19.10 7.63
C ALA A 291 3.59 18.56 6.28
N GLU A 292 3.67 17.22 6.14
CA GLU A 292 4.03 16.58 4.87
C GLU A 292 3.02 16.90 3.76
N LEU A 293 1.72 16.87 4.07
CA LEU A 293 0.68 17.32 3.13
C LEU A 293 0.87 18.78 2.70
N SER A 294 1.31 19.64 3.63
CA SER A 294 1.61 21.05 3.31
C SER A 294 2.87 21.18 2.45
N TYR A 295 3.90 20.36 2.72
CA TYR A 295 5.13 20.27 1.92
C TYR A 295 4.85 19.84 0.48
N ILE A 296 4.03 18.80 0.29
CA ILE A 296 3.59 18.30 -1.03
C ILE A 296 2.85 19.40 -1.82
N ARG A 297 2.05 20.22 -1.13
CA ARG A 297 1.35 21.37 -1.72
C ARG A 297 2.25 22.58 -1.95
N LYS A 298 3.52 22.50 -1.53
CA LYS A 298 4.53 23.58 -1.55
C LYS A 298 4.23 24.73 -0.60
N ASP A 299 3.38 24.52 0.41
CA ASP A 299 3.11 25.46 1.48
C ASP A 299 4.19 25.33 2.58
N TYR A 300 5.43 25.62 2.24
CA TYR A 300 6.61 25.33 3.06
C TYR A 300 6.61 26.03 4.42
N ASP A 301 6.13 27.27 4.50
CA ASP A 301 6.07 27.99 5.77
C ASP A 301 5.04 27.36 6.74
N VAL A 302 3.95 26.80 6.22
CA VAL A 302 2.96 26.06 7.01
C VAL A 302 3.56 24.72 7.47
N ALA A 303 4.32 24.05 6.61
CA ALA A 303 5.01 22.81 6.95
C ALA A 303 6.04 23.02 8.07
N VAL A 304 6.85 24.09 8.01
CA VAL A 304 7.79 24.46 9.06
C VAL A 304 7.05 24.65 10.39
N LYS A 305 6.02 25.50 10.44
CA LYS A 305 5.27 25.80 11.67
C LYS A 305 4.70 24.54 12.32
N LYS A 306 4.18 23.61 11.52
CA LYS A 306 3.61 22.36 12.04
C LYS A 306 4.68 21.44 12.61
N ARG A 307 5.85 21.30 11.94
CA ARG A 307 6.97 20.49 12.42
C ARG A 307 7.60 21.08 13.67
N GLU A 308 7.81 22.40 13.70
CA GLU A 308 8.28 23.10 14.91
C GLU A 308 7.30 22.90 16.09
N LYS A 309 5.98 22.95 15.85
CA LYS A 309 4.99 22.65 16.87
C LYS A 309 5.07 21.19 17.35
N ALA A 310 5.26 20.23 16.44
CA ALA A 310 5.42 18.81 16.78
C ALA A 310 6.67 18.57 17.63
N ILE A 311 7.80 19.19 17.26
CA ILE A 311 9.07 19.13 18.01
C ILE A 311 8.86 19.72 19.42
N HIS A 312 8.28 20.90 19.54
CA HIS A 312 8.02 21.55 20.81
C HIS A 312 7.11 20.71 21.72
N LEU A 313 6.13 19.99 21.17
CA LEU A 313 5.30 19.08 21.96
C LEU A 313 6.13 17.95 22.56
N LEU A 314 7.04 17.36 21.80
CA LEU A 314 7.89 16.27 22.28
C LEU A 314 8.93 16.78 23.30
N GLU A 315 9.59 17.90 23.05
CA GLU A 315 10.65 18.43 23.92
C GLU A 315 10.14 18.92 25.29
N ASN A 316 8.85 19.20 25.43
CA ASN A 316 8.24 19.62 26.70
C ASN A 316 7.59 18.46 27.48
N GLU A 317 7.75 17.23 27.04
CA GLU A 317 7.24 16.05 27.78
C GLU A 317 8.20 15.64 28.90
N ASP A 318 7.65 15.35 30.08
CA ASP A 318 8.46 14.89 31.22
C ASP A 318 9.02 13.47 30.98
N ASP A 319 10.26 13.25 31.35
CA ASP A 319 11.18 12.12 31.08
C ASP A 319 10.75 10.75 31.70
N THR A 320 9.47 10.54 32.02
CA THR A 320 8.97 9.34 32.74
C THR A 320 8.56 8.18 31.82
N MET A 321 9.05 8.14 30.57
CA MET A 321 8.64 7.13 29.59
C MET A 321 9.27 5.74 29.82
N ASN A 322 8.47 4.67 29.59
CA ASN A 322 9.02 3.31 29.50
C ASN A 322 9.86 3.12 28.23
N THR A 323 10.73 2.10 28.21
CA THR A 323 11.72 1.88 27.13
C THR A 323 11.12 1.81 25.71
N MET A 324 9.89 1.31 25.57
CA MET A 324 9.22 1.17 24.28
C MET A 324 8.71 2.53 23.76
N ASN A 325 8.17 3.34 24.65
CA ASN A 325 7.77 4.71 24.34
C ASN A 325 8.98 5.59 24.05
N GLN A 326 10.10 5.34 24.71
CA GLN A 326 11.36 6.05 24.49
C GLN A 326 11.92 5.79 23.07
N LYS A 327 11.89 4.55 22.57
CA LYS A 327 12.28 4.25 21.17
C LYS A 327 11.43 5.03 20.17
N ARG A 328 10.10 5.01 20.37
CA ARG A 328 9.16 5.73 19.50
C ARG A 328 9.39 7.24 19.53
N TYR A 329 9.59 7.80 20.73
CA TYR A 329 9.88 9.21 20.96
C TYR A 329 11.16 9.65 20.24
N ILE A 330 12.27 8.95 20.43
CA ILE A 330 13.57 9.24 19.83
C ILE A 330 13.48 9.20 18.31
N ASN A 331 12.89 8.15 17.77
CA ASN A 331 12.73 8.01 16.32
C ASN A 331 11.87 9.13 15.73
N LEU A 332 10.75 9.45 16.38
CA LEU A 332 9.86 10.52 15.91
C LEU A 332 10.54 11.88 15.97
N LEU A 333 11.18 12.23 17.09
CA LEU A 333 11.84 13.51 17.26
C LEU A 333 13.00 13.70 16.25
N SER A 334 13.83 12.67 16.09
CA SER A 334 14.90 12.67 15.11
C SER A 334 14.36 12.80 13.66
N ASN A 335 13.28 12.07 13.31
CA ASN A 335 12.66 12.15 12.00
C ASN A 335 12.03 13.53 11.74
N LEU A 336 11.41 14.14 12.75
CA LEU A 336 10.87 15.51 12.65
C LEU A 336 11.94 16.53 12.30
N TYR A 337 13.10 16.47 12.95
CA TYR A 337 14.22 17.34 12.62
C TYR A 337 14.79 17.07 11.22
N ASN A 338 14.91 15.79 10.81
CA ASN A 338 15.30 15.44 9.45
C ASN A 338 14.31 15.95 8.40
N ASN A 339 13.01 15.78 8.63
CA ASN A 339 11.97 16.27 7.74
C ASN A 339 11.91 17.80 7.72
N LEU A 340 12.15 18.47 8.85
CA LEU A 340 12.26 19.93 8.93
C LEU A 340 13.41 20.46 8.09
N SER A 341 14.57 19.76 8.08
CA SER A 341 15.71 20.11 7.25
C SER A 341 15.36 20.11 5.75
N ASN A 342 14.58 19.11 5.30
CA ASN A 342 14.12 19.03 3.91
C ASN A 342 13.24 20.23 3.52
N VAL A 343 12.39 20.72 4.44
CA VAL A 343 11.60 21.94 4.20
C VAL A 343 12.49 23.18 4.11
N TYR A 344 13.46 23.31 5.02
CA TYR A 344 14.42 24.43 4.97
C TYR A 344 15.27 24.43 3.68
N LEU A 345 15.62 23.24 3.15
CA LEU A 345 16.24 23.11 1.84
C LEU A 345 15.36 23.63 0.72
N ALA A 346 14.10 23.23 0.72
CA ALA A 346 13.13 23.72 -0.28
C ALA A 346 12.96 25.24 -0.22
N LEU A 347 13.12 25.83 0.98
CA LEU A 347 13.14 27.28 1.22
C LEU A 347 14.52 27.92 0.96
N LYS A 348 15.53 27.15 0.55
CA LYS A 348 16.94 27.59 0.35
C LYS A 348 17.60 28.18 1.60
N LYS A 349 17.15 27.75 2.79
CA LYS A 349 17.71 28.13 4.10
C LYS A 349 18.71 27.08 4.57
N THR A 350 19.85 26.99 3.91
CA THR A 350 20.85 25.91 4.08
C THR A 350 21.36 25.81 5.52
N ASP A 351 21.63 26.94 6.17
CA ASP A 351 22.15 26.97 7.56
C ASP A 351 21.16 26.31 8.53
N LYS A 352 19.86 26.68 8.41
CA LYS A 352 18.81 26.08 9.25
C LYS A 352 18.58 24.60 8.94
N ALA A 353 18.74 24.22 7.69
CA ALA A 353 18.65 22.81 7.30
C ALA A 353 19.78 21.98 7.91
N THR A 354 21.01 22.50 7.90
CA THR A 354 22.16 21.86 8.53
C THR A 354 22.01 21.77 10.05
N GLU A 355 21.54 22.84 10.70
CA GLU A 355 21.27 22.86 12.15
C GLU A 355 20.22 21.79 12.53
N ALA A 356 19.13 21.68 11.77
CA ALA A 356 18.10 20.68 12.02
C ALA A 356 18.64 19.25 11.87
N LEU A 357 19.45 18.97 10.83
CA LEU A 357 20.09 17.66 10.67
C LEU A 357 21.10 17.34 11.78
N HIS A 358 21.83 18.35 12.23
CA HIS A 358 22.76 18.17 13.34
C HIS A 358 22.01 17.74 14.62
N LYS A 359 20.89 18.39 14.92
CA LYS A 359 20.04 18.01 16.06
C LYS A 359 19.47 16.59 15.90
N ALA A 360 19.01 16.22 14.70
CA ALA A 360 18.54 14.85 14.42
C ALA A 360 19.63 13.80 14.72
N PHE A 361 20.87 14.11 14.34
CA PHE A 361 22.02 13.26 14.56
C PHE A 361 22.43 13.20 16.04
N GLU A 362 22.51 14.34 16.74
CA GLU A 362 22.82 14.40 18.17
C GLU A 362 21.83 13.57 19.00
N ILE A 363 20.53 13.65 18.69
CA ILE A 363 19.51 12.83 19.36
C ILE A 363 19.82 11.34 19.18
N ARG A 364 20.15 10.88 17.96
CA ARG A 364 20.46 9.47 17.74
C ARG A 364 21.74 9.01 18.39
N ILE A 365 22.79 9.82 18.34
CA ILE A 365 24.09 9.49 18.99
C ILE A 365 23.90 9.37 20.50
N SER A 366 23.15 10.25 21.14
CA SER A 366 22.95 10.21 22.59
C SER A 366 22.30 8.90 23.08
N TYR A 367 21.66 8.15 22.18
CA TYR A 367 21.02 6.87 22.48
C TYR A 367 21.66 5.67 21.76
N ALA A 368 22.77 5.85 21.04
CA ALA A 368 23.41 4.77 20.28
C ALA A 368 23.83 3.58 21.16
N ASP A 369 24.39 3.86 22.33
CA ASP A 369 24.86 2.83 23.26
C ASP A 369 23.75 2.11 24.01
N THR A 370 22.51 2.58 23.89
CA THR A 370 21.36 1.99 24.60
C THR A 370 20.76 0.76 23.89
N GLY A 371 21.16 0.48 22.65
CA GLY A 371 20.56 -0.55 21.81
C GLY A 371 19.13 -0.25 21.34
N ILE A 372 18.67 0.98 21.56
CA ILE A 372 17.32 1.44 21.16
C ILE A 372 17.24 1.75 19.66
N ILE A 373 18.36 2.22 19.09
CA ILE A 373 18.45 2.64 17.68
C ILE A 373 19.12 1.54 16.87
N GLU A 374 18.55 1.24 15.71
CA GLU A 374 19.15 0.30 14.77
C GLU A 374 20.32 0.97 14.03
N THR A 375 21.41 0.24 13.84
CA THR A 375 22.63 0.74 13.19
C THR A 375 22.35 1.31 11.80
N HIS A 376 21.46 0.67 11.05
CA HIS A 376 21.07 1.12 9.70
C HIS A 376 20.42 2.51 9.70
N ASP A 377 19.51 2.78 10.64
CA ASP A 377 18.86 4.11 10.77
C ASP A 377 19.85 5.20 11.11
N MET A 378 20.86 4.86 11.94
CA MET A 378 21.92 5.80 12.29
C MET A 378 22.82 6.09 11.08
N LEU A 379 23.23 5.07 10.33
CA LEU A 379 24.04 5.22 9.12
C LEU A 379 23.35 6.11 8.08
N GLN A 380 22.06 5.90 7.85
CA GLN A 380 21.28 6.70 6.90
C GLN A 380 21.26 8.19 7.28
N GLN A 381 21.12 8.50 8.56
CA GLN A 381 21.14 9.90 9.00
C GLN A 381 22.51 10.55 8.96
N MET A 382 23.55 9.79 9.30
CA MET A 382 24.93 10.26 9.14
C MET A 382 25.23 10.63 7.68
N LEU A 383 24.80 9.79 6.73
CA LEU A 383 24.98 10.06 5.30
C LEU A 383 24.21 11.31 4.85
N ASN A 384 22.98 11.49 5.33
CA ASN A 384 22.20 12.69 5.06
C ASN A 384 22.89 13.94 5.61
N LEU A 385 23.44 13.89 6.84
CA LEU A 385 24.19 14.99 7.43
C LEU A 385 25.45 15.30 6.63
N VAL A 386 26.24 14.29 6.25
CA VAL A 386 27.43 14.46 5.40
C VAL A 386 27.07 15.17 4.09
N ASN A 387 26.02 14.73 3.41
CA ASN A 387 25.58 15.36 2.16
C ASN A 387 25.21 16.83 2.35
N MET A 388 24.56 17.17 3.46
CA MET A 388 24.18 18.54 3.79
C MET A 388 25.39 19.43 4.11
N LEU A 389 26.30 18.92 4.91
CA LEU A 389 27.57 19.64 5.22
C LEU A 389 28.38 19.90 3.96
N ILE A 390 28.41 18.93 3.02
CA ILE A 390 29.02 19.11 1.70
C ILE A 390 28.33 20.23 0.91
N LEU A 391 26.99 20.30 0.96
CA LEU A 391 26.21 21.36 0.29
C LEU A 391 26.44 22.74 0.95
N ALA A 392 26.47 22.79 2.27
CA ALA A 392 26.76 24.00 3.06
C ALA A 392 28.20 24.49 2.89
N GLY A 393 29.11 23.60 2.45
CA GLY A 393 30.52 23.93 2.31
C GLY A 393 31.37 23.69 3.55
N ASP A 394 30.80 23.14 4.62
CA ASP A 394 31.53 22.74 5.83
C ASP A 394 32.16 21.35 5.62
N LEU A 395 33.28 21.36 4.88
CA LEU A 395 33.98 20.14 4.49
C LEU A 395 34.76 19.49 5.64
N GLU A 396 35.15 20.26 6.65
CA GLU A 396 35.86 19.74 7.84
C GLU A 396 34.93 18.89 8.69
N LEU A 397 33.74 19.41 9.02
CA LEU A 397 32.74 18.67 9.77
C LEU A 397 32.21 17.48 8.96
N ALA A 398 32.00 17.66 7.64
CA ALA A 398 31.60 16.56 6.75
C ALA A 398 32.59 15.38 6.81
N ARG A 399 33.91 15.66 6.82
CA ARG A 399 34.97 14.63 6.98
C ARG A 399 34.91 13.96 8.34
N LEU A 400 34.68 14.72 9.40
CA LEU A 400 34.61 14.16 10.75
C LEU A 400 33.47 13.14 10.87
N VAL A 401 32.27 13.54 10.44
CA VAL A 401 31.08 12.66 10.45
C VAL A 401 31.31 11.46 9.53
N LEU A 402 31.93 11.68 8.36
CA LEU A 402 32.18 10.60 7.41
C LEU A 402 33.20 9.57 7.93
N ASN A 403 34.19 9.99 8.71
CA ASN A 403 35.12 9.06 9.35
C ASN A 403 34.45 8.20 10.41
N GLN A 404 33.49 8.75 11.17
CA GLN A 404 32.66 7.97 12.10
C GLN A 404 31.76 6.98 11.37
N TYR A 405 31.15 7.42 10.26
CA TYR A 405 30.36 6.56 9.39
C TYR A 405 31.17 5.36 8.85
N ASP A 406 32.39 5.67 8.34
CA ASP A 406 33.33 4.66 7.79
C ASP A 406 33.70 3.61 8.84
N ALA A 407 33.99 4.03 10.08
CA ALA A 407 34.26 3.12 11.19
C ALA A 407 33.09 2.20 11.51
N LEU A 408 31.88 2.76 11.61
CA LEU A 408 30.66 1.97 11.91
C LEU A 408 30.32 0.96 10.81
N VAL A 409 30.44 1.33 9.54
CA VAL A 409 30.21 0.42 8.41
C VAL A 409 31.25 -0.70 8.40
N THR A 410 32.51 -0.35 8.64
CA THR A 410 33.62 -1.31 8.64
C THR A 410 33.47 -2.35 9.75
N ASP A 411 33.06 -1.90 10.94
CA ASP A 411 32.91 -2.78 12.11
C ASP A 411 31.69 -3.71 12.01
N ASN A 412 30.60 -3.27 11.37
CA ASN A 412 29.34 -4.03 11.31
C ASN A 412 29.15 -4.82 10.02
N GLU A 413 29.49 -4.26 8.85
CA GLU A 413 29.11 -4.81 7.56
C GLU A 413 30.30 -5.18 6.65
N GLY A 414 31.49 -4.62 6.93
CA GLY A 414 32.70 -4.87 6.14
C GLY A 414 32.83 -3.99 4.88
N TYR A 415 33.94 -4.15 4.16
CA TYR A 415 34.39 -3.21 3.10
C TYR A 415 33.63 -3.33 1.75
N ASN A 416 32.83 -4.35 1.53
CA ASN A 416 32.19 -4.62 0.22
C ASN A 416 30.67 -4.34 0.21
N THR A 417 30.19 -3.52 1.13
CA THR A 417 28.78 -3.19 1.21
C THR A 417 28.41 -1.93 0.42
N LEU A 418 27.12 -1.76 0.12
CA LEU A 418 26.60 -0.55 -0.52
C LEU A 418 26.92 0.70 0.31
N ASP A 419 26.81 0.60 1.64
CA ASP A 419 27.10 1.70 2.57
C ASP A 419 28.57 2.12 2.51
N TYR A 420 29.49 1.16 2.40
CA TYR A 420 30.91 1.48 2.18
C TYR A 420 31.14 2.16 0.83
N GLY A 421 30.41 1.75 -0.22
CA GLY A 421 30.42 2.43 -1.51
C GLY A 421 29.94 3.88 -1.43
N CYS A 422 28.92 4.15 -0.63
CA CYS A 422 28.42 5.51 -0.36
C CYS A 422 29.45 6.35 0.41
N CYS A 423 30.15 5.76 1.37
CA CYS A 423 31.26 6.41 2.07
C CYS A 423 32.36 6.85 1.09
N ARG A 424 32.79 5.98 0.17
CA ARG A 424 33.78 6.32 -0.87
C ARG A 424 33.26 7.39 -1.82
N LEU A 425 32.00 7.37 -2.22
CA LEU A 425 31.39 8.43 -3.03
C LEU A 425 31.46 9.79 -2.32
N ALA A 426 31.01 9.86 -1.07
CA ALA A 426 31.05 11.09 -0.27
C ALA A 426 32.52 11.62 -0.10
N SER A 427 33.47 10.72 0.18
CA SER A 427 34.89 11.05 0.23
C SER A 427 35.40 11.65 -1.07
N GLY A 428 34.98 11.10 -2.21
CA GLY A 428 35.33 11.60 -3.53
C GLY A 428 34.76 13.00 -3.81
N ILE A 429 33.52 13.25 -3.38
CA ILE A 429 32.88 14.56 -3.53
C ILE A 429 33.58 15.62 -2.67
N ILE A 430 33.92 15.30 -1.41
CA ILE A 430 34.65 16.18 -0.53
C ILE A 430 36.03 16.53 -1.17
N ALA A 431 36.75 15.53 -1.64
CA ALA A 431 38.05 15.74 -2.29
C ALA A 431 37.94 16.61 -3.55
N LEU A 432 36.87 16.48 -4.35
CA LEU A 432 36.61 17.37 -5.49
C LEU A 432 36.42 18.82 -5.07
N LYS A 433 35.67 19.07 -4.01
CA LYS A 433 35.41 20.41 -3.49
C LYS A 433 36.65 21.06 -2.86
N GLU A 434 37.51 20.23 -2.28
CA GLU A 434 38.80 20.67 -1.75
C GLU A 434 39.86 20.91 -2.83
N GLY A 435 39.58 20.62 -4.10
CA GLY A 435 40.54 20.77 -5.19
C GLY A 435 41.63 19.69 -5.21
N LYS A 436 41.33 18.48 -4.70
CA LYS A 436 42.22 17.31 -4.67
C LYS A 436 41.78 16.26 -5.72
N PRO A 437 42.03 16.49 -7.02
CA PRO A 437 41.45 15.68 -8.07
C PRO A 437 41.96 14.22 -8.11
N VAL A 438 43.20 13.96 -7.69
CA VAL A 438 43.76 12.60 -7.64
C VAL A 438 43.11 11.76 -6.55
N GLU A 439 42.89 12.36 -5.36
CA GLU A 439 42.18 11.73 -4.26
C GLU A 439 40.71 11.49 -4.63
N ALA A 440 40.08 12.43 -5.33
CA ALA A 440 38.73 12.32 -5.83
C ALA A 440 38.57 11.17 -6.83
N GLU A 441 39.45 11.08 -7.84
CA GLU A 441 39.48 9.97 -8.81
C GLU A 441 39.56 8.63 -8.10
N LYS A 442 40.50 8.47 -7.16
CA LYS A 442 40.67 7.23 -6.39
C LYS A 442 39.42 6.82 -5.65
N ASN A 443 38.81 7.76 -4.92
CA ASN A 443 37.61 7.45 -4.12
C ASN A 443 36.36 7.19 -5.00
N LEU A 444 36.16 7.93 -6.09
CA LEU A 444 35.02 7.74 -6.99
C LEU A 444 35.12 6.42 -7.77
N LEU A 445 36.34 6.01 -8.21
CA LEU A 445 36.54 4.72 -8.86
C LEU A 445 36.36 3.55 -7.86
N ALA A 446 36.82 3.73 -6.62
CA ALA A 446 36.54 2.75 -5.56
C ALA A 446 35.04 2.62 -5.30
N ALA A 447 34.31 3.73 -5.23
CA ALA A 447 32.85 3.73 -5.09
C ALA A 447 32.16 2.96 -6.26
N GLU A 448 32.57 3.23 -7.53
CA GLU A 448 32.08 2.50 -8.70
C GLU A 448 32.29 0.99 -8.56
N SER A 449 33.49 0.58 -8.21
CA SER A 449 33.86 -0.84 -8.06
C SER A 449 33.07 -1.53 -6.95
N ILE A 450 32.99 -0.92 -5.76
CA ILE A 450 32.32 -1.48 -4.58
C ILE A 450 30.82 -1.57 -4.83
N ILE A 451 30.21 -0.48 -5.32
CA ILE A 451 28.79 -0.45 -5.62
C ILE A 451 28.44 -1.48 -6.71
N ASN A 452 29.28 -1.71 -7.72
CA ASN A 452 29.07 -2.76 -8.71
C ASN A 452 29.24 -4.17 -8.11
N ALA A 453 30.25 -4.41 -7.29
CA ALA A 453 30.49 -5.71 -6.66
C ALA A 453 29.38 -6.13 -5.69
N ALA A 454 28.76 -5.19 -4.98
CA ALA A 454 27.60 -5.44 -4.12
C ALA A 454 26.37 -6.00 -4.89
N MET A 455 26.40 -6.10 -6.24
CA MET A 455 25.39 -6.77 -7.05
C MET A 455 25.61 -8.25 -7.22
N ASP A 456 26.86 -8.62 -7.48
CA ASP A 456 27.16 -9.98 -7.94
C ASP A 456 26.94 -11.04 -6.84
N THR A 457 26.96 -10.61 -5.58
CA THR A 457 26.72 -11.48 -4.42
C THR A 457 25.24 -11.76 -4.14
N SER A 458 24.32 -10.93 -4.63
CA SER A 458 22.88 -11.10 -4.42
C SER A 458 22.22 -12.03 -5.45
N ASP A 459 22.82 -12.23 -6.61
CA ASP A 459 22.26 -13.08 -7.69
C ASP A 459 22.49 -14.59 -7.49
N SER A 460 23.46 -14.99 -6.64
CA SER A 460 23.81 -16.42 -6.46
C SER A 460 22.98 -17.15 -5.40
N ASP A 461 22.30 -16.43 -4.48
CA ASP A 461 21.55 -17.03 -3.35
C ASP A 461 20.01 -16.85 -3.43
N LEU A 462 19.51 -16.37 -4.56
CA LEU A 462 18.10 -16.00 -4.78
C LEU A 462 17.16 -17.20 -5.07
N ALA A 463 17.25 -18.27 -4.28
CA ALA A 463 16.34 -19.41 -4.41
C ALA A 463 15.13 -19.38 -3.43
N SER A 464 15.01 -18.39 -2.54
CA SER A 464 13.84 -18.21 -1.65
C SER A 464 13.10 -16.90 -1.94
N SER A 465 11.77 -16.94 -1.93
CA SER A 465 10.89 -15.85 -2.35
C SER A 465 11.04 -14.54 -1.54
N ASP A 466 11.63 -14.59 -0.36
CA ASP A 466 11.79 -13.43 0.54
C ASP A 466 13.05 -12.60 0.23
N THR A 467 14.02 -13.18 -0.46
CA THR A 467 15.29 -12.52 -0.81
C THR A 467 15.24 -11.72 -2.11
N ALA A 468 14.29 -12.01 -3.01
CA ALA A 468 14.17 -11.34 -4.31
C ALA A 468 13.83 -9.84 -4.20
N VAL A 469 13.23 -9.43 -3.10
CA VAL A 469 12.72 -8.08 -2.87
C VAL A 469 13.79 -7.16 -2.29
N SER A 470 14.61 -7.65 -1.36
CA SER A 470 15.76 -6.89 -0.84
C SER A 470 16.80 -6.63 -1.93
N ALA A 471 16.94 -7.54 -2.88
CA ALA A 471 17.84 -7.40 -4.02
C ALA A 471 17.50 -6.24 -4.95
N PHE A 472 16.21 -5.86 -5.08
CA PHE A 472 15.83 -4.80 -6.02
C PHE A 472 15.82 -3.39 -5.41
N ASP A 473 15.49 -3.21 -4.16
CA ASP A 473 15.66 -1.90 -3.49
C ASP A 473 17.16 -1.55 -3.42
N ASN A 474 17.98 -2.53 -3.17
CA ASN A 474 19.42 -2.42 -3.36
C ASN A 474 19.79 -2.02 -4.80
N TYR A 475 19.12 -2.58 -5.82
CA TYR A 475 19.35 -2.25 -7.23
C TYR A 475 18.94 -0.81 -7.57
N VAL A 476 17.78 -0.31 -7.10
CA VAL A 476 17.34 1.07 -7.37
C VAL A 476 18.19 2.10 -6.64
N SER A 477 18.47 1.88 -5.37
CA SER A 477 19.36 2.73 -4.58
C SER A 477 20.75 2.78 -5.18
N LYS A 478 21.27 1.64 -5.59
CA LYS A 478 22.53 1.47 -6.25
C LYS A 478 22.62 2.21 -7.58
N ASN A 479 21.64 2.09 -8.48
CA ASN A 479 21.63 2.84 -9.73
C ASN A 479 21.61 4.36 -9.51
N ASN A 480 20.98 4.83 -8.44
CA ASN A 480 21.03 6.23 -8.04
C ASN A 480 22.43 6.65 -7.60
N TYR A 481 23.11 5.82 -6.82
CA TYR A 481 24.49 6.08 -6.39
C TYR A 481 25.46 5.99 -7.57
N LEU A 482 25.37 4.98 -8.43
CA LEU A 482 26.19 4.86 -9.65
C LEU A 482 26.01 6.06 -10.59
N LYS A 483 24.77 6.51 -10.79
CA LYS A 483 24.49 7.73 -11.56
C LYS A 483 25.21 8.94 -10.98
N SER A 484 25.25 9.08 -9.65
CA SER A 484 25.98 10.14 -8.97
C SER A 484 27.49 9.99 -9.19
N VAL A 485 28.05 8.80 -9.00
CA VAL A 485 29.46 8.49 -9.27
C VAL A 485 29.84 8.87 -10.71
N TYR A 486 29.06 8.43 -11.70
CA TYR A 486 29.33 8.73 -13.11
C TYR A 486 29.24 10.22 -13.41
N GLY A 487 28.31 10.94 -12.80
CA GLY A 487 28.19 12.39 -12.94
C GLY A 487 29.42 13.13 -12.42
N TYR A 488 29.93 12.73 -11.25
CA TYR A 488 31.13 13.33 -10.66
C TYR A 488 32.42 12.96 -11.42
N LEU A 489 32.56 11.72 -11.89
CA LEU A 489 33.68 11.29 -12.74
C LEU A 489 33.68 12.01 -14.09
N ASN A 490 32.54 12.17 -14.73
CA ASN A 490 32.43 12.97 -15.96
C ASN A 490 32.90 14.41 -15.73
N ASN A 491 32.42 15.06 -14.66
CA ASN A 491 32.86 16.43 -14.32
C ASN A 491 34.36 16.53 -14.02
N LEU A 492 34.90 15.55 -13.28
CA LEU A 492 36.34 15.49 -12.96
C LEU A 492 37.17 15.40 -14.24
N TYR A 493 36.85 14.43 -15.11
CA TYR A 493 37.63 14.22 -16.34
C TYR A 493 37.46 15.36 -17.36
N ALA A 494 36.29 16.00 -17.42
CA ALA A 494 36.11 17.21 -18.24
C ALA A 494 37.03 18.35 -17.77
N ARG A 495 37.12 18.58 -16.46
CA ARG A 495 38.05 19.58 -15.88
C ARG A 495 39.52 19.21 -16.04
N TRP A 496 39.84 17.94 -16.11
CA TRP A 496 41.18 17.41 -16.29
C TRP A 496 41.62 17.34 -17.77
N HIS A 497 40.82 17.87 -18.68
CA HIS A 497 41.07 17.79 -20.12
C HIS A 497 41.33 16.38 -20.63
N LYS A 498 40.63 15.37 -20.07
CA LYS A 498 40.63 13.98 -20.52
C LYS A 498 39.30 13.66 -21.24
N PRO A 499 39.09 14.12 -22.49
CA PRO A 499 37.79 14.12 -23.15
C PRO A 499 37.23 12.71 -23.39
N GLU A 500 38.09 11.74 -23.69
CA GLU A 500 37.67 10.33 -23.92
C GLU A 500 37.04 9.72 -22.67
N LYS A 501 37.70 9.87 -21.51
CA LYS A 501 37.14 9.41 -20.23
C LYS A 501 35.88 10.18 -19.84
N ALA A 502 35.84 11.47 -20.06
CA ALA A 502 34.67 12.27 -19.79
C ALA A 502 33.48 11.81 -20.64
N LEU A 503 33.68 11.46 -21.92
CA LEU A 503 32.65 10.94 -22.79
C LEU A 503 32.15 9.55 -22.32
N GLU A 504 33.08 8.64 -21.96
CA GLU A 504 32.75 7.33 -21.40
C GLU A 504 31.80 7.44 -20.19
N TYR A 505 32.17 8.28 -19.21
CA TYR A 505 31.35 8.43 -18.01
C TYR A 505 30.05 9.21 -18.25
N LYS A 506 30.00 10.07 -19.27
CA LYS A 506 28.75 10.71 -19.72
C LYS A 506 27.78 9.67 -20.30
N GLU A 507 28.27 8.73 -21.07
CA GLU A 507 27.44 7.62 -21.61
C GLU A 507 26.93 6.70 -20.51
N LYS A 508 27.80 6.31 -19.57
CA LYS A 508 27.38 5.53 -18.37
C LYS A 508 26.30 6.28 -17.56
N TRP A 509 26.47 7.58 -17.37
CA TRP A 509 25.49 8.43 -16.68
C TRP A 509 24.14 8.48 -17.41
N LEU A 510 24.16 8.64 -18.75
CA LEU A 510 22.94 8.65 -19.58
C LEU A 510 22.21 7.32 -19.52
N ASN A 511 22.92 6.20 -19.56
CA ASN A 511 22.36 4.88 -19.48
C ASN A 511 21.68 4.66 -18.12
N ALA A 512 22.34 4.96 -17.01
CA ALA A 512 21.76 4.90 -15.67
C ALA A 512 20.53 5.80 -15.52
N LYS A 513 20.54 7.00 -16.13
CA LYS A 513 19.39 7.90 -16.15
C LYS A 513 18.21 7.35 -16.96
N ASN A 514 18.46 6.71 -18.10
CA ASN A 514 17.45 6.13 -18.95
C ASN A 514 16.81 4.89 -18.32
N GLU A 515 17.57 4.06 -17.62
CA GLU A 515 17.06 2.94 -16.84
C GLU A 515 16.16 3.43 -15.69
N GLN A 516 16.55 4.49 -15.00
CA GLN A 516 15.73 5.13 -13.98
C GLN A 516 14.40 5.63 -14.58
N ASN A 517 14.40 6.27 -15.75
CA ASN A 517 13.19 6.74 -16.41
C ASN A 517 12.31 5.60 -16.93
N LYS A 518 12.87 4.49 -17.42
CA LYS A 518 12.13 3.27 -17.79
C LYS A 518 11.44 2.67 -16.56
N ASN A 519 12.12 2.63 -15.43
CA ASN A 519 11.55 2.15 -14.17
C ASN A 519 10.44 3.07 -13.65
N ILE A 520 10.53 4.40 -13.85
CA ILE A 520 9.49 5.37 -13.52
C ILE A 520 8.29 5.24 -14.49
N THR A 521 8.53 5.03 -15.80
CA THR A 521 7.45 4.82 -16.78
C THR A 521 6.75 3.47 -16.60
N HIS A 522 7.48 2.42 -16.21
CA HIS A 522 6.88 1.15 -15.78
C HIS A 522 6.18 1.24 -14.41
N ARG A 523 6.47 2.26 -13.60
CA ARG A 523 5.71 2.59 -12.37
C ARG A 523 4.39 3.30 -12.67
N ASN A 524 4.29 3.99 -13.80
CA ASN A 524 3.12 4.80 -14.17
C ASN A 524 2.24 4.13 -15.27
N ALA A 525 2.62 2.97 -15.78
CA ALA A 525 1.86 2.13 -16.71
C ALA A 525 1.31 0.89 -16.00
#